data_2bb188565a649d9eed9e84062564a921
#
_entry.id   2bb188565a649d9eed9e84062564a921
#
_cell.length_a   1.000
_cell.length_b   1.000
_cell.length_c   1.000
_cell.angle_alpha   90.00
_cell.angle_beta   90.00
_cell.angle_gamma   90.00
#
_symmetry.space_group_name_H-M   'P 1'
#
loop_
_entity.id
_entity.type
_entity.pdbx_description
1 polymer ?
#
loop_
_entity_poly.entity_id
_entity_poly.type
_entity_poly.pdbx_seq_one_letter_code
_entity_poly.pdbx_strand_id
1 'polypeptide(L)'
;MRVEQRKPAGRSWLAGRAHRYRCKLLINVPLGLYTIVATLIVWTEPSGEDMALSFQEQEGCQSILNQIHEFDRLLKEHTLDQSKQPVGIELPAPSMGNLDEVERTIIECNKTVALRDQLVLFITHESYLDQLRDLHETCEELEAVEELHTIYSIIRHILLLNDSSIFECIIRDDNIIGVAGMLEYDPLSPVKPGTYRDFLRYQSHFEEIVPFEDPEIEDRIHQSFRLQYLKDVVLAQMIDEGMLSAINAGLFYNHAQIANYIHHTPAFADKLFGIIRRHENPKKMHGVVQFVRQYFAMTKNFPVAYRLGLFRSLSQHGLFAVFEYTLQQGDRALRVVGADMLMSMLDQDRMLVRSYMLDQQSQAHKEPTLLELIIQGLQGDECPEIQHTCREAMRILLDTVGPPFESMDMSTDLMAGTMAEKETDDFLGMFYDTQAERLLAPLLRLTP
;
A
#
# COMPACT_ATOMS: atom_id res chain seq x y z
N MET A 1 -4.50 20.47 -19.73
CA MET A 1 -4.88 20.87 -18.40
C MET A 1 -4.00 20.16 -17.42
N ARG A 2 -3.17 20.88 -16.73
CA ARG A 2 -2.19 20.33 -15.77
C ARG A 2 -2.62 20.75 -14.37
N VAL A 3 -2.52 19.85 -13.41
CA VAL A 3 -2.59 20.17 -11.98
C VAL A 3 -1.15 20.44 -11.57
N GLU A 4 -0.83 21.65 -11.17
CA GLU A 4 0.52 22.00 -10.70
C GLU A 4 0.50 22.26 -9.19
N GLN A 5 1.40 21.58 -8.48
CA GLN A 5 1.78 21.98 -7.14
C GLN A 5 2.63 23.24 -7.22
N ARG A 6 2.29 24.27 -6.45
CA ARG A 6 3.04 25.53 -6.42
C ARG A 6 4.40 25.31 -5.77
N LYS A 7 5.45 25.21 -6.61
CA LYS A 7 6.76 25.78 -6.31
C LYS A 7 6.85 27.13 -7.00
N PRO A 8 7.52 28.12 -6.43
CA PRO A 8 7.52 29.46 -7.01
C PRO A 8 8.24 29.51 -8.36
N ALA A 9 7.53 30.03 -9.35
CA ALA A 9 7.95 30.58 -10.63
C ALA A 9 8.54 29.66 -11.70
N GLY A 10 7.80 29.44 -12.79
CA GLY A 10 8.39 29.21 -14.09
C GLY A 10 7.67 28.29 -15.06
N ARG A 11 6.78 28.86 -15.89
CA ARG A 11 6.42 28.45 -17.27
C ARG A 11 5.63 27.18 -17.56
N SER A 12 4.58 27.44 -18.32
CA SER A 12 3.57 26.62 -19.00
C SER A 12 4.04 25.37 -19.72
N TRP A 13 3.17 24.31 -19.85
CA TRP A 13 3.02 23.49 -21.06
C TRP A 13 1.75 22.60 -21.05
N LEU A 14 0.93 22.79 -22.07
CA LEU A 14 0.20 21.90 -22.99
C LEU A 14 -0.86 20.90 -22.54
N ALA A 15 -2.01 21.11 -23.19
CA ALA A 15 -3.27 20.40 -23.15
C ALA A 15 -3.28 19.10 -23.96
N GLY A 16 -4.06 18.15 -23.50
CA GLY A 16 -4.55 17.04 -24.31
C GLY A 16 -4.83 15.76 -23.53
N ARG A 17 -6.12 15.41 -23.41
CA ARG A 17 -6.68 14.17 -22.84
C ARG A 17 -6.99 14.15 -21.33
N ALA A 18 -7.78 15.09 -20.83
CA ALA A 18 -8.13 15.12 -19.41
C ALA A 18 -9.63 15.19 -19.11
N HIS A 19 -10.52 14.74 -20.01
CA HIS A 19 -11.96 14.96 -19.80
C HIS A 19 -12.65 13.96 -18.85
N ARG A 20 -12.05 12.81 -18.53
CA ARG A 20 -12.67 11.82 -17.65
C ARG A 20 -12.11 11.74 -16.22
N TYR A 21 -10.96 12.34 -15.94
CA TYR A 21 -10.34 12.34 -14.60
C TYR A 21 -10.64 13.61 -13.78
N ARG A 22 -11.36 14.56 -14.34
CA ARG A 22 -11.56 15.91 -13.78
C ARG A 22 -12.52 16.00 -12.61
N CYS A 23 -13.51 15.15 -12.51
CA CYS A 23 -14.54 15.29 -11.46
C CYS A 23 -14.11 14.73 -10.09
N LYS A 24 -13.24 13.71 -10.04
CA LYS A 24 -12.86 13.10 -8.76
C LYS A 24 -11.88 13.91 -7.91
N LEU A 25 -11.04 14.74 -8.51
CA LEU A 25 -10.05 15.56 -7.79
C LEU A 25 -10.63 16.80 -7.09
N LEU A 26 -11.80 17.28 -7.53
CA LEU A 26 -12.43 18.51 -7.02
C LEU A 26 -13.54 18.23 -5.98
N ILE A 27 -13.96 16.98 -5.81
CA ILE A 27 -15.12 16.60 -4.97
C ILE A 27 -14.81 16.66 -3.46
N ASN A 28 -13.53 16.57 -3.05
CA ASN A 28 -13.14 16.51 -1.64
C ASN A 28 -12.64 17.85 -1.04
N VAL A 29 -12.83 18.98 -1.72
CA VAL A 29 -12.42 20.29 -1.19
C VAL A 29 -13.61 20.96 -0.51
N PRO A 30 -13.48 21.44 0.74
CA PRO A 30 -14.56 22.14 1.44
C PRO A 30 -15.05 23.36 0.67
N LEU A 31 -16.35 23.51 0.57
CA LEU A 31 -17.07 24.58 -0.09
C LEU A 31 -16.60 25.96 0.38
N GLY A 32 -16.09 26.79 -0.53
CA GLY A 32 -15.78 28.21 -0.28
C GLY A 32 -14.31 28.62 -0.41
N LEU A 33 -13.39 27.69 -0.75
CA LEU A 33 -11.94 27.95 -0.78
C LEU A 33 -11.33 28.09 -2.19
N TYR A 34 -12.16 28.30 -3.24
CA TYR A 34 -11.65 28.53 -4.59
C TYR A 34 -11.41 30.02 -4.84
N THR A 35 -10.20 30.35 -5.23
CA THR A 35 -9.86 31.75 -5.60
C THR A 35 -9.41 31.80 -7.06
N ILE A 36 -9.97 32.75 -7.83
CA ILE A 36 -9.49 33.02 -9.19
C ILE A 36 -8.39 34.06 -9.15
N VAL A 37 -7.26 33.74 -9.78
CA VAL A 37 -6.19 34.67 -10.07
C VAL A 37 -5.92 34.63 -11.57
N ALA A 38 -6.53 35.53 -12.30
CA ALA A 38 -6.47 35.63 -13.77
C ALA A 38 -6.95 34.33 -14.46
N THR A 39 -6.05 33.47 -14.88
CA THR A 39 -6.34 32.20 -15.55
C THR A 39 -6.07 30.95 -14.65
N LEU A 40 -6.07 31.15 -13.33
CA LEU A 40 -5.82 30.11 -12.35
C LEU A 40 -7.05 29.92 -11.46
N ILE A 41 -7.44 28.65 -11.23
CA ILE A 41 -8.31 28.26 -10.12
C ILE A 41 -7.40 27.67 -9.05
N VAL A 42 -7.37 28.27 -7.86
CA VAL A 42 -6.53 27.87 -6.73
C VAL A 42 -7.40 27.37 -5.59
N TRP A 43 -7.01 26.30 -4.95
CA TRP A 43 -7.64 25.80 -3.71
C TRP A 43 -6.59 25.20 -2.81
N THR A 44 -6.90 25.10 -1.51
CA THR A 44 -6.06 24.40 -0.53
C THR A 44 -6.71 23.07 -0.19
N GLU A 45 -5.96 21.98 -0.29
CA GLU A 45 -6.43 20.66 0.13
C GLU A 45 -6.50 20.53 1.66
N PRO A 46 -7.26 19.56 2.19
CA PRO A 46 -7.29 19.28 3.63
C PRO A 46 -5.91 18.96 4.24
N SER A 47 -4.96 18.52 3.40
CA SER A 47 -3.54 18.33 3.76
C SER A 47 -2.78 19.64 4.04
N GLY A 48 -3.38 20.80 3.73
CA GLY A 48 -2.73 22.11 3.81
C GLY A 48 -1.90 22.47 2.58
N GLU A 49 -1.93 21.67 1.51
CA GLU A 49 -1.23 21.96 0.26
C GLU A 49 -2.07 22.83 -0.68
N ASP A 50 -1.44 23.84 -1.27
CA ASP A 50 -2.07 24.69 -2.28
C ASP A 50 -1.97 24.04 -3.66
N MET A 51 -3.12 23.82 -4.28
CA MET A 51 -3.27 23.28 -5.62
C MET A 51 -3.77 24.35 -6.58
N ALA A 52 -3.39 24.26 -7.85
CA ALA A 52 -3.83 25.20 -8.86
C ALA A 52 -4.09 24.51 -10.21
N LEU A 53 -5.19 24.93 -10.87
CA LEU A 53 -5.48 24.62 -12.26
C LEU A 53 -5.17 25.84 -13.13
N SER A 54 -4.27 25.70 -14.09
CA SER A 54 -3.91 26.75 -15.04
C SER A 54 -4.63 26.56 -16.36
N PHE A 55 -5.14 27.67 -16.90
CA PHE A 55 -5.86 27.76 -18.17
C PHE A 55 -5.11 28.68 -19.13
N GLN A 56 -5.22 28.41 -20.42
CA GLN A 56 -4.65 29.29 -21.45
C GLN A 56 -5.48 30.55 -21.66
N GLU A 57 -6.81 30.45 -21.46
CA GLU A 57 -7.75 31.51 -21.70
C GLU A 57 -8.64 31.72 -20.46
N GLN A 58 -8.97 32.99 -20.18
CA GLN A 58 -9.80 33.36 -19.04
C GLN A 58 -11.24 32.84 -19.16
N GLU A 59 -11.78 32.75 -20.38
CA GLU A 59 -13.13 32.23 -20.63
C GLU A 59 -13.21 30.74 -20.26
N GLY A 60 -12.19 29.94 -20.58
CA GLY A 60 -12.09 28.52 -20.20
C GLY A 60 -11.98 28.32 -18.68
N CYS A 61 -11.23 29.20 -18.00
CA CYS A 61 -11.14 29.23 -16.55
C CYS A 61 -12.50 29.51 -15.90
N GLN A 62 -13.18 30.55 -16.36
CA GLN A 62 -14.50 30.97 -15.86
C GLN A 62 -15.57 29.89 -16.13
N SER A 63 -15.55 29.25 -17.30
CA SER A 63 -16.49 28.18 -17.66
C SER A 63 -16.37 26.98 -16.72
N ILE A 64 -15.15 26.55 -16.42
CA ILE A 64 -14.92 25.45 -15.48
C ILE A 64 -15.31 25.81 -14.06
N LEU A 65 -14.99 27.03 -13.61
CA LEU A 65 -15.42 27.50 -12.29
C LEU A 65 -16.94 27.52 -12.14
N ASN A 66 -17.63 28.02 -13.17
CA ASN A 66 -19.10 28.07 -13.18
C ASN A 66 -19.68 26.64 -13.11
N GLN A 67 -19.06 25.65 -13.79
CA GLN A 67 -19.47 24.24 -13.68
C GLN A 67 -19.22 23.68 -12.29
N ILE A 68 -18.11 24.04 -11.63
CA ILE A 68 -17.84 23.66 -10.24
C ILE A 68 -18.91 24.26 -9.32
N HIS A 69 -19.20 25.55 -9.43
CA HIS A 69 -20.22 26.21 -8.62
C HIS A 69 -21.63 25.66 -8.88
N GLU A 70 -21.96 25.31 -10.13
CA GLU A 70 -23.24 24.68 -10.46
C GLU A 70 -23.33 23.28 -9.86
N PHE A 71 -22.25 22.51 -9.92
CA PHE A 71 -22.17 21.18 -9.29
C PHE A 71 -22.29 21.29 -7.75
N ASP A 72 -21.60 22.26 -7.15
CA ASP A 72 -21.71 22.54 -5.71
C ASP A 72 -23.12 22.99 -5.32
N ARG A 73 -23.80 23.75 -6.19
CA ARG A 73 -25.19 24.14 -5.98
C ARG A 73 -26.11 22.93 -6.02
N LEU A 74 -25.94 22.05 -7.02
CA LEU A 74 -26.72 20.81 -7.15
C LEU A 74 -26.49 19.87 -5.98
N LEU A 75 -25.26 19.75 -5.49
CA LEU A 75 -24.96 19.00 -4.26
C LEU A 75 -25.64 19.59 -3.04
N LYS A 76 -25.64 20.94 -2.89
CA LYS A 76 -26.36 21.62 -1.80
C LYS A 76 -27.86 21.50 -1.92
N GLU A 77 -28.42 21.62 -3.12
CA GLU A 77 -29.84 21.42 -3.38
C GLU A 77 -30.24 19.97 -3.07
N HIS A 78 -29.41 18.96 -3.43
CA HIS A 78 -29.61 17.58 -3.06
C HIS A 78 -29.49 17.36 -1.54
N THR A 79 -28.58 18.06 -0.84
CA THR A 79 -28.49 17.98 0.62
C THR A 79 -29.58 18.78 1.34
N LEU A 80 -30.14 19.85 0.72
CA LEU A 80 -31.27 20.63 1.27
C LEU A 80 -32.64 20.00 0.95
N ASP A 81 -32.78 19.26 -0.16
CA ASP A 81 -33.98 18.49 -0.48
C ASP A 81 -34.09 17.17 0.36
N GLN A 82 -32.99 16.76 0.99
CA GLN A 82 -32.99 15.73 2.04
C GLN A 82 -33.69 16.19 3.34
N SER A 83 -34.07 17.47 3.47
CA SER A 83 -34.96 17.93 4.54
C SER A 83 -36.47 17.66 4.27
N LYS A 84 -36.83 17.23 3.05
CA LYS A 84 -38.10 16.59 2.76
C LYS A 84 -37.84 15.09 2.67
N GLN A 85 -38.12 14.38 3.77
CA GLN A 85 -38.06 12.93 3.99
C GLN A 85 -37.49 12.20 2.78
N PRO A 86 -36.25 11.67 2.87
CA PRO A 86 -35.86 10.65 1.93
C PRO A 86 -36.93 9.55 2.04
N VAL A 87 -37.40 9.03 0.94
CA VAL A 87 -37.95 7.67 0.93
C VAL A 87 -36.74 6.83 1.31
N GLY A 88 -36.45 6.79 2.61
CA GLY A 88 -35.34 6.05 3.16
C GLY A 88 -35.58 4.59 2.83
N ILE A 89 -34.56 3.93 2.30
CA ILE A 89 -34.58 2.48 2.29
C ILE A 89 -34.60 2.05 3.74
N GLU A 90 -35.72 1.53 4.19
CA GLU A 90 -35.82 0.83 5.47
C GLU A 90 -35.70 -0.66 5.16
N LEU A 91 -34.51 -1.23 5.40
CA LEU A 91 -34.40 -2.67 5.49
C LEU A 91 -35.13 -3.12 6.74
N PRO A 92 -36.01 -4.13 6.67
CA PRO A 92 -36.62 -4.69 7.87
C PRO A 92 -35.52 -5.27 8.77
N ALA A 93 -35.71 -5.14 10.09
CA ALA A 93 -34.84 -5.79 11.05
C ALA A 93 -34.78 -7.30 10.75
N PRO A 94 -33.57 -7.91 10.63
CA PRO A 94 -33.43 -9.28 10.21
C PRO A 94 -33.99 -10.24 11.28
N SER A 95 -34.76 -11.22 10.86
CA SER A 95 -35.33 -12.29 11.70
C SER A 95 -35.43 -13.57 10.89
N MET A 96 -35.50 -14.74 11.53
CA MET A 96 -35.63 -16.04 10.83
C MET A 96 -36.80 -16.08 9.85
N GLY A 97 -37.87 -15.33 10.09
CA GLY A 97 -39.06 -15.34 9.24
C GLY A 97 -39.04 -14.38 8.05
N ASN A 98 -38.07 -13.47 7.94
CA ASN A 98 -38.04 -12.42 6.89
C ASN A 98 -36.74 -12.33 6.11
N LEU A 99 -35.79 -13.27 6.26
CA LEU A 99 -34.50 -13.23 5.59
C LEU A 99 -34.61 -13.18 4.06
N ASP A 100 -35.54 -13.90 3.46
CA ASP A 100 -35.81 -13.86 2.01
C ASP A 100 -36.30 -12.48 1.53
N GLU A 101 -37.03 -11.75 2.39
CA GLU A 101 -37.47 -10.38 2.09
C GLU A 101 -36.29 -9.41 2.15
N VAL A 102 -35.47 -9.53 3.17
CA VAL A 102 -34.22 -8.76 3.34
C VAL A 102 -33.31 -8.95 2.13
N GLU A 103 -33.06 -10.21 1.73
CA GLU A 103 -32.21 -10.52 0.57
C GLU A 103 -32.75 -9.89 -0.70
N ARG A 104 -34.07 -10.08 -0.97
CA ARG A 104 -34.72 -9.48 -2.16
C ARG A 104 -34.61 -7.96 -2.15
N THR A 105 -34.78 -7.32 -1.02
CA THR A 105 -34.67 -5.85 -0.91
C THR A 105 -33.25 -5.38 -1.21
N ILE A 106 -32.22 -6.05 -0.72
CA ILE A 106 -30.81 -5.72 -1.00
C ILE A 106 -30.53 -5.88 -2.51
N ILE A 107 -30.98 -6.97 -3.13
CA ILE A 107 -30.83 -7.20 -4.58
C ILE A 107 -31.52 -6.09 -5.39
N GLU A 108 -32.73 -5.69 -5.02
CA GLU A 108 -33.47 -4.61 -5.69
C GLU A 108 -32.73 -3.27 -5.54
N CYS A 109 -32.21 -2.95 -4.37
CA CYS A 109 -31.46 -1.72 -4.12
C CYS A 109 -30.16 -1.66 -4.94
N ASN A 110 -29.52 -2.78 -5.22
CA ASN A 110 -28.29 -2.81 -6.02
C ASN A 110 -28.50 -2.53 -7.51
N LYS A 111 -29.74 -2.49 -8.01
CA LYS A 111 -30.04 -2.23 -9.43
C LYS A 111 -29.79 -0.77 -9.86
N THR A 112 -29.86 0.18 -8.96
CA THR A 112 -29.65 1.60 -9.26
C THR A 112 -28.62 2.22 -8.33
N VAL A 113 -27.81 3.14 -8.86
CA VAL A 113 -26.74 3.80 -8.10
C VAL A 113 -27.29 4.53 -6.87
N ALA A 114 -28.38 5.29 -7.03
CA ALA A 114 -28.97 6.06 -5.94
C ALA A 114 -29.48 5.19 -4.77
N LEU A 115 -30.11 4.05 -5.07
CA LEU A 115 -30.59 3.11 -4.05
C LEU A 115 -29.43 2.37 -3.40
N ARG A 116 -28.42 2.01 -4.18
CA ARG A 116 -27.20 1.40 -3.65
C ARG A 116 -26.48 2.31 -2.66
N ASP A 117 -26.30 3.59 -2.99
CA ASP A 117 -25.62 4.55 -2.11
C ASP A 117 -26.41 4.75 -0.81
N GLN A 118 -27.76 4.77 -0.86
CA GLN A 118 -28.60 4.81 0.35
C GLN A 118 -28.48 3.52 1.16
N LEU A 119 -28.43 2.35 0.52
CA LEU A 119 -28.27 1.07 1.20
C LEU A 119 -26.91 0.98 1.90
N VAL A 120 -25.83 1.45 1.25
CA VAL A 120 -24.49 1.53 1.87
C VAL A 120 -24.53 2.39 3.13
N LEU A 121 -25.14 3.58 3.06
CA LEU A 121 -25.30 4.46 4.21
C LEU A 121 -26.10 3.79 5.33
N PHE A 122 -27.22 3.12 5.01
CA PHE A 122 -28.03 2.41 5.99
C PHE A 122 -27.21 1.33 6.71
N ILE A 123 -26.54 0.44 5.96
CA ILE A 123 -25.76 -0.66 6.53
C ILE A 123 -24.61 -0.15 7.41
N THR A 124 -23.95 0.94 7.00
CA THR A 124 -22.78 1.46 7.72
C THR A 124 -23.14 2.28 8.97
N HIS A 125 -24.35 2.86 9.05
CA HIS A 125 -24.76 3.70 10.16
C HIS A 125 -25.70 3.04 11.17
N GLU A 126 -26.51 2.07 10.76
CA GLU A 126 -27.62 1.53 11.56
C GLU A 126 -27.30 0.26 12.35
N SER A 127 -26.00 -0.07 12.53
CA SER A 127 -25.60 -1.32 13.22
C SER A 127 -26.26 -2.59 12.65
N TYR A 128 -26.59 -2.56 11.36
CA TYR A 128 -27.30 -3.66 10.69
C TYR A 128 -26.49 -4.96 10.67
N LEU A 129 -25.17 -4.83 10.56
CA LEU A 129 -24.26 -5.98 10.65
C LEU A 129 -24.28 -6.63 12.03
N ASP A 130 -24.49 -5.84 13.11
CA ASP A 130 -24.63 -6.38 14.47
C ASP A 130 -25.90 -7.21 14.59
N GLN A 131 -27.02 -6.72 14.04
CA GLN A 131 -28.29 -7.46 14.04
C GLN A 131 -28.19 -8.78 13.26
N LEU A 132 -27.51 -8.76 12.11
CA LEU A 132 -27.26 -9.99 11.34
C LEU A 132 -26.35 -10.97 12.09
N ARG A 133 -25.35 -10.48 12.82
CA ARG A 133 -24.49 -11.29 13.66
C ARG A 133 -25.26 -11.98 14.78
N ASP A 134 -26.07 -11.22 15.51
CA ASP A 134 -26.86 -11.75 16.63
C ASP A 134 -27.86 -12.82 16.13
N LEU A 135 -28.46 -12.59 14.95
CA LEU A 135 -29.32 -13.58 14.31
C LEU A 135 -28.54 -14.82 13.85
N HIS A 136 -27.34 -14.63 13.27
CA HIS A 136 -26.48 -15.71 12.84
C HIS A 136 -26.10 -16.62 14.02
N GLU A 137 -25.70 -16.05 15.16
CA GLU A 137 -25.41 -16.80 16.39
C GLU A 137 -26.62 -17.63 16.84
N THR A 138 -27.83 -17.02 16.81
CA THR A 138 -29.08 -17.73 17.12
C THR A 138 -29.35 -18.87 16.14
N CYS A 139 -29.12 -18.68 14.84
CA CYS A 139 -29.30 -19.73 13.84
C CYS A 139 -28.28 -20.87 14.00
N GLU A 140 -27.03 -20.56 14.41
CA GLU A 140 -26.04 -21.59 14.74
C GLU A 140 -26.46 -22.43 15.96
N GLU A 141 -26.94 -21.79 17.03
CA GLU A 141 -27.44 -22.49 18.23
C GLU A 141 -28.65 -23.41 17.94
N LEU A 142 -29.47 -23.02 16.99
CA LEU A 142 -30.67 -23.78 16.58
C LEU A 142 -30.39 -24.79 15.46
N GLU A 143 -29.15 -24.83 14.93
CA GLU A 143 -28.77 -25.63 13.77
C GLU A 143 -29.64 -25.35 12.52
N ALA A 144 -30.07 -24.11 12.35
CA ALA A 144 -30.98 -23.64 11.30
C ALA A 144 -30.18 -23.39 9.99
N VAL A 145 -29.83 -24.47 9.28
CA VAL A 145 -28.89 -24.44 8.16
C VAL A 145 -29.43 -23.64 6.96
N GLU A 146 -30.74 -23.68 6.68
CA GLU A 146 -31.33 -22.93 5.57
C GLU A 146 -31.24 -21.41 5.81
N GLU A 147 -31.49 -20.97 7.03
CA GLU A 147 -31.35 -19.57 7.45
C GLU A 147 -29.88 -19.12 7.40
N LEU A 148 -28.95 -19.97 7.80
CA LEU A 148 -27.51 -19.70 7.73
C LEU A 148 -27.05 -19.51 6.27
N HIS A 149 -27.55 -20.33 5.33
CA HIS A 149 -27.29 -20.15 3.90
C HIS A 149 -27.88 -18.83 3.37
N THR A 150 -29.05 -18.43 3.84
CA THR A 150 -29.66 -17.14 3.44
C THR A 150 -28.88 -15.96 4.03
N ILE A 151 -28.40 -16.03 5.27
CA ILE A 151 -27.52 -15.02 5.86
C ILE A 151 -26.22 -14.91 5.07
N TYR A 152 -25.60 -16.02 4.67
CA TYR A 152 -24.44 -16.02 3.77
C TYR A 152 -24.76 -15.26 2.47
N SER A 153 -25.90 -15.54 1.84
CA SER A 153 -26.30 -14.88 0.61
C SER A 153 -26.52 -13.37 0.79
N ILE A 154 -27.12 -12.95 1.91
CA ILE A 154 -27.28 -11.55 2.27
C ILE A 154 -25.92 -10.85 2.39
N ILE A 155 -24.98 -11.40 3.15
CA ILE A 155 -23.63 -10.83 3.30
C ILE A 155 -22.92 -10.78 1.95
N ARG A 156 -23.04 -11.82 1.14
CA ARG A 156 -22.49 -11.81 -0.21
C ARG A 156 -23.06 -10.67 -1.08
N HIS A 157 -24.36 -10.41 -1.03
CA HIS A 157 -24.95 -9.29 -1.78
C HIS A 157 -24.54 -7.92 -1.22
N ILE A 158 -24.31 -7.80 0.09
CA ILE A 158 -23.74 -6.59 0.71
C ILE A 158 -22.32 -6.35 0.20
N LEU A 159 -21.47 -7.37 0.13
CA LEU A 159 -20.12 -7.27 -0.42
C LEU A 159 -20.13 -6.89 -1.90
N LEU A 160 -21.09 -7.38 -2.68
CA LEU A 160 -21.29 -7.05 -4.10
C LEU A 160 -21.76 -5.61 -4.35
N LEU A 161 -22.01 -4.81 -3.31
CA LEU A 161 -22.17 -3.36 -3.47
C LEU A 161 -20.87 -2.69 -3.89
N ASN A 162 -19.72 -3.36 -3.69
CA ASN A 162 -18.40 -2.92 -4.15
C ASN A 162 -17.99 -1.52 -3.64
N ASP A 163 -18.42 -1.18 -2.43
CA ASP A 163 -18.15 0.10 -1.80
C ASP A 163 -17.09 -0.03 -0.69
N SER A 164 -16.13 0.88 -0.68
CA SER A 164 -15.03 0.85 0.30
C SER A 164 -15.52 1.02 1.75
N SER A 165 -16.61 1.78 1.97
CA SER A 165 -17.18 2.00 3.31
C SER A 165 -17.75 0.72 3.91
N ILE A 166 -18.26 -0.20 3.08
CA ILE A 166 -18.70 -1.53 3.52
C ILE A 166 -17.50 -2.34 4.03
N PHE A 167 -16.39 -2.35 3.29
CA PHE A 167 -15.19 -3.07 3.73
C PHE A 167 -14.59 -2.44 4.99
N GLU A 168 -14.57 -1.11 5.10
CA GLU A 168 -14.14 -0.40 6.31
C GLU A 168 -15.01 -0.76 7.52
N CYS A 169 -16.33 -0.91 7.33
CA CYS A 169 -17.24 -1.34 8.38
C CYS A 169 -17.01 -2.81 8.77
N ILE A 170 -16.81 -3.70 7.81
CA ILE A 170 -16.62 -5.14 8.03
C ILE A 170 -15.32 -5.44 8.79
N ILE A 171 -14.22 -4.73 8.48
CA ILE A 171 -12.92 -5.02 9.09
C ILE A 171 -12.74 -4.47 10.51
N ARG A 172 -13.72 -3.77 11.07
CA ARG A 172 -13.70 -3.35 12.48
C ARG A 172 -13.65 -4.56 13.40
N ASP A 173 -13.05 -4.39 14.57
CA ASP A 173 -12.90 -5.47 15.57
C ASP A 173 -14.22 -6.17 15.89
N ASP A 174 -15.29 -5.39 16.03
CA ASP A 174 -16.60 -5.88 16.40
C ASP A 174 -17.29 -6.69 15.29
N ASN A 175 -16.95 -6.46 14.01
CA ASN A 175 -17.67 -7.01 12.87
C ASN A 175 -16.94 -8.16 12.17
N ILE A 176 -15.61 -8.09 12.06
CA ILE A 176 -14.84 -9.00 11.21
C ILE A 176 -15.05 -10.48 11.54
N ILE A 177 -15.14 -10.81 12.83
CA ILE A 177 -15.29 -12.20 13.27
C ILE A 177 -16.70 -12.72 12.94
N GLY A 178 -17.74 -11.89 13.16
CA GLY A 178 -19.11 -12.23 12.81
C GLY A 178 -19.30 -12.43 11.31
N VAL A 179 -18.81 -11.48 10.51
CA VAL A 179 -18.92 -11.57 9.04
C VAL A 179 -18.12 -12.76 8.50
N ALA A 180 -16.92 -13.02 9.02
CA ALA A 180 -16.15 -14.22 8.64
C ALA A 180 -16.94 -15.50 8.99
N GLY A 181 -17.64 -15.54 10.13
CA GLY A 181 -18.51 -16.64 10.52
C GLY A 181 -19.68 -16.86 9.55
N MET A 182 -20.37 -15.78 9.17
CA MET A 182 -21.47 -15.87 8.20
C MET A 182 -20.98 -16.39 6.83
N LEU A 183 -19.74 -16.04 6.43
CA LEU A 183 -19.14 -16.49 5.16
C LEU A 183 -18.65 -17.95 5.16
N GLU A 184 -18.65 -18.64 6.31
CA GLU A 184 -18.36 -20.08 6.41
C GLU A 184 -19.50 -20.96 5.90
N TYR A 185 -20.71 -20.42 5.73
CA TYR A 185 -21.91 -21.15 5.32
C TYR A 185 -22.23 -21.05 3.82
N ASP A 186 -21.20 -21.07 2.96
CA ASP A 186 -21.40 -21.13 1.51
C ASP A 186 -22.03 -22.47 1.12
N PRO A 187 -23.25 -22.49 0.54
CA PRO A 187 -23.91 -23.74 0.14
C PRO A 187 -23.18 -24.46 -0.99
N LEU A 188 -22.36 -23.75 -1.79
CA LEU A 188 -21.62 -24.31 -2.94
C LEU A 188 -20.23 -24.81 -2.56
N SER A 189 -19.63 -24.21 -1.54
CA SER A 189 -18.28 -24.54 -1.07
C SER A 189 -18.24 -24.52 0.46
N PRO A 190 -18.93 -25.47 1.13
CA PRO A 190 -19.04 -25.45 2.58
C PRO A 190 -17.66 -25.58 3.23
N VAL A 191 -17.33 -24.58 4.04
CA VAL A 191 -16.14 -24.59 4.90
C VAL A 191 -16.56 -25.09 6.27
N LYS A 192 -15.68 -25.82 6.96
CA LYS A 192 -15.99 -26.23 8.33
C LYS A 192 -16.25 -25.00 9.19
N PRO A 193 -17.41 -24.92 9.89
CA PRO A 193 -17.69 -23.80 10.77
C PRO A 193 -16.57 -23.54 11.78
N GLY A 194 -16.21 -22.30 11.97
CA GLY A 194 -15.08 -21.89 12.80
C GLY A 194 -13.75 -21.70 12.07
N THR A 195 -13.59 -22.17 10.82
CA THR A 195 -12.29 -22.11 10.11
C THR A 195 -11.77 -20.68 9.97
N TYR A 196 -12.58 -19.74 9.49
CA TYR A 196 -12.15 -18.36 9.29
C TYR A 196 -12.10 -17.59 10.61
N ARG A 197 -13.12 -17.76 11.45
CA ARG A 197 -13.21 -17.13 12.78
C ARG A 197 -12.09 -17.54 13.71
N ASP A 198 -11.79 -18.84 13.79
CA ASP A 198 -10.77 -19.38 14.70
C ASP A 198 -9.37 -18.94 14.27
N PHE A 199 -9.12 -18.80 12.97
CA PHE A 199 -7.87 -18.25 12.50
C PHE A 199 -7.73 -16.78 12.97
N LEU A 200 -8.75 -15.96 12.79
CA LEU A 200 -8.73 -14.56 13.22
C LEU A 200 -8.60 -14.39 14.74
N ARG A 201 -9.23 -15.29 15.52
CA ARG A 201 -9.23 -15.22 16.99
C ARG A 201 -7.96 -15.76 17.64
N TYR A 202 -7.43 -16.87 17.10
CA TYR A 202 -6.45 -17.67 17.84
C TYR A 202 -5.14 -17.90 17.10
N GLN A 203 -5.11 -17.77 15.79
CA GLN A 203 -3.92 -18.07 14.98
C GLN A 203 -3.25 -16.82 14.42
N SER A 204 -4.01 -15.73 14.26
CA SER A 204 -3.44 -14.45 13.85
C SER A 204 -2.80 -13.75 15.05
N HIS A 205 -1.48 -13.74 15.09
CA HIS A 205 -0.74 -13.02 16.13
C HIS A 205 -0.02 -11.82 15.52
N PHE A 206 -0.31 -10.63 16.03
CA PHE A 206 0.49 -9.46 15.78
C PHE A 206 1.70 -9.48 16.75
N GLU A 207 2.91 -9.57 16.20
CA GLU A 207 4.14 -9.48 16.99
C GLU A 207 4.77 -8.09 16.77
N GLU A 208 4.66 -7.25 17.76
CA GLU A 208 5.21 -5.91 17.74
C GLU A 208 6.71 -5.95 18.06
N ILE A 209 7.54 -5.62 17.08
CA ILE A 209 9.00 -5.61 17.21
C ILE A 209 9.49 -4.34 17.92
N VAL A 210 8.93 -3.21 17.52
CA VAL A 210 9.08 -1.89 18.12
C VAL A 210 7.69 -1.29 18.28
N PRO A 211 7.32 -0.81 19.47
CA PRO A 211 6.01 -0.23 19.73
C PRO A 211 5.74 0.97 18.84
N PHE A 212 4.53 0.99 18.27
CA PHE A 212 4.01 2.18 17.60
C PHE A 212 3.51 3.16 18.66
N GLU A 213 3.91 4.43 18.55
CA GLU A 213 3.50 5.46 19.52
C GLU A 213 2.09 6.00 19.20
N ASP A 214 1.60 5.74 17.99
CA ASP A 214 0.28 6.16 17.50
C ASP A 214 -0.65 4.95 17.38
N PRO A 215 -1.71 4.87 18.23
CA PRO A 215 -2.68 3.77 18.18
C PRO A 215 -3.43 3.66 16.85
N GLU A 216 -3.60 4.79 16.12
CA GLU A 216 -4.27 4.77 14.82
C GLU A 216 -3.46 3.95 13.79
N ILE A 217 -2.13 4.00 13.87
CA ILE A 217 -1.25 3.23 12.97
C ILE A 217 -1.34 1.73 13.28
N GLU A 218 -1.41 1.35 14.55
CA GLU A 218 -1.64 -0.04 14.95
C GLU A 218 -2.98 -0.56 14.40
N ASP A 219 -4.05 0.22 14.54
CA ASP A 219 -5.35 -0.11 13.93
C ASP A 219 -5.26 -0.27 12.42
N ARG A 220 -4.51 0.59 11.70
CA ARG A 220 -4.30 0.48 10.26
C ARG A 220 -3.55 -0.80 9.88
N ILE A 221 -2.61 -1.26 10.69
CA ILE A 221 -1.91 -2.53 10.48
C ILE A 221 -2.89 -3.69 10.62
N HIS A 222 -3.70 -3.71 11.67
CA HIS A 222 -4.73 -4.74 11.87
C HIS A 222 -5.76 -4.74 10.73
N GLN A 223 -6.25 -3.58 10.32
CA GLN A 223 -7.17 -3.44 9.19
C GLN A 223 -6.55 -3.94 7.88
N SER A 224 -5.28 -3.64 7.62
CA SER A 224 -4.57 -4.15 6.42
C SER A 224 -4.48 -5.67 6.42
N PHE A 225 -4.16 -6.27 7.56
CA PHE A 225 -4.13 -7.72 7.70
C PHE A 225 -5.50 -8.35 7.43
N ARG A 226 -6.58 -7.78 8.00
CA ARG A 226 -7.96 -8.26 7.81
C ARG A 226 -8.41 -8.15 6.36
N LEU A 227 -8.14 -7.01 5.70
CA LEU A 227 -8.43 -6.84 4.27
C LEU A 227 -7.68 -7.85 3.42
N GLN A 228 -6.40 -8.09 3.71
CA GLN A 228 -5.59 -9.08 3.01
C GLN A 228 -6.14 -10.49 3.22
N TYR A 229 -6.51 -10.85 4.46
CA TYR A 229 -7.10 -12.14 4.78
C TYR A 229 -8.46 -12.36 4.11
N LEU A 230 -9.32 -11.34 4.12
CA LEU A 230 -10.58 -11.37 3.36
C LEU A 230 -10.32 -11.62 1.88
N LYS A 231 -9.41 -10.86 1.27
CA LYS A 231 -9.09 -10.96 -0.16
C LYS A 231 -8.54 -12.32 -0.54
N ASP A 232 -7.55 -12.83 0.19
CA ASP A 232 -6.76 -13.98 -0.24
C ASP A 232 -7.35 -15.33 0.23
N VAL A 233 -8.17 -15.32 1.27
CA VAL A 233 -8.70 -16.55 1.89
C VAL A 233 -10.22 -16.59 1.86
N VAL A 234 -10.88 -15.64 2.52
CA VAL A 234 -12.34 -15.72 2.74
C VAL A 234 -13.13 -15.50 1.46
N LEU A 235 -12.74 -14.50 0.66
CA LEU A 235 -13.42 -14.11 -0.57
C LEU A 235 -12.77 -14.68 -1.84
N ALA A 236 -11.71 -15.46 -1.73
CA ALA A 236 -10.88 -15.90 -2.85
C ALA A 236 -11.65 -16.53 -4.03
N GLN A 237 -12.78 -17.21 -3.73
CA GLN A 237 -13.61 -17.87 -4.76
C GLN A 237 -14.77 -16.99 -5.29
N MET A 238 -15.07 -15.87 -4.61
CA MET A 238 -16.24 -15.04 -4.93
C MET A 238 -15.88 -13.60 -5.30
N ILE A 239 -14.61 -13.23 -5.19
CA ILE A 239 -14.14 -11.87 -5.44
C ILE A 239 -14.29 -11.51 -6.93
N ASP A 240 -14.99 -10.42 -7.21
CA ASP A 240 -15.07 -9.81 -8.53
C ASP A 240 -14.10 -8.61 -8.67
N GLU A 241 -14.05 -8.01 -9.85
CA GLU A 241 -13.18 -6.86 -10.13
C GLU A 241 -13.54 -5.64 -9.26
N GLY A 242 -14.81 -5.43 -8.96
CA GLY A 242 -15.30 -4.34 -8.12
C GLY A 242 -14.86 -4.50 -6.67
N MET A 243 -15.10 -5.68 -6.07
CA MET A 243 -14.63 -6.02 -4.72
C MET A 243 -13.10 -5.89 -4.62
N LEU A 244 -12.38 -6.45 -5.60
CA LEU A 244 -10.92 -6.39 -5.63
C LEU A 244 -10.44 -4.93 -5.67
N SER A 245 -11.08 -4.08 -6.47
CA SER A 245 -10.77 -2.65 -6.55
C SER A 245 -11.01 -1.94 -5.21
N ALA A 246 -12.16 -2.19 -4.55
CA ALA A 246 -12.49 -1.58 -3.27
C ALA A 246 -11.51 -2.02 -2.16
N ILE A 247 -11.21 -3.31 -2.06
CA ILE A 247 -10.25 -3.83 -1.08
C ILE A 247 -8.84 -3.29 -1.33
N ASN A 248 -8.38 -3.26 -2.58
CA ASN A 248 -7.06 -2.73 -2.91
C ASN A 248 -6.96 -1.23 -2.65
N ALA A 249 -8.04 -0.45 -2.81
CA ALA A 249 -8.08 0.96 -2.44
C ALA A 249 -7.90 1.15 -0.92
N GLY A 250 -8.61 0.35 -0.10
CA GLY A 250 -8.45 0.35 1.36
C GLY A 250 -7.04 -0.07 1.80
N LEU A 251 -6.48 -1.12 1.19
CA LEU A 251 -5.10 -1.55 1.44
C LEU A 251 -4.10 -0.45 1.08
N PHE A 252 -4.25 0.18 -0.07
CA PHE A 252 -3.37 1.26 -0.51
C PHE A 252 -3.41 2.44 0.46
N TYR A 253 -4.61 2.84 0.90
CA TYR A 253 -4.77 3.92 1.87
C TYR A 253 -4.07 3.60 3.19
N ASN A 254 -4.34 2.44 3.79
CA ASN A 254 -3.72 2.03 5.05
C ASN A 254 -2.19 1.92 4.92
N HIS A 255 -1.70 1.32 3.84
CA HIS A 255 -0.27 1.20 3.57
C HIS A 255 0.41 2.57 3.44
N ALA A 256 -0.27 3.54 2.79
CA ALA A 256 0.25 4.90 2.67
C ALA A 256 0.36 5.59 4.05
N GLN A 257 -0.64 5.44 4.92
CA GLN A 257 -0.61 6.00 6.28
C GLN A 257 0.52 5.38 7.12
N ILE A 258 0.66 4.05 7.08
CA ILE A 258 1.74 3.33 7.80
C ILE A 258 3.12 3.79 7.29
N ALA A 259 3.31 3.85 5.97
CA ALA A 259 4.58 4.26 5.38
C ALA A 259 4.92 5.73 5.70
N ASN A 260 3.90 6.60 5.68
CA ASN A 260 4.04 8.00 6.05
C ASN A 260 4.45 8.19 7.51
N TYR A 261 3.82 7.45 8.43
CA TYR A 261 4.21 7.45 9.84
C TYR A 261 5.67 7.03 10.02
N ILE A 262 6.09 5.93 9.41
CA ILE A 262 7.48 5.44 9.50
C ILE A 262 8.47 6.48 8.95
N HIS A 263 8.10 7.14 7.84
CA HIS A 263 8.93 8.19 7.23
C HIS A 263 9.10 9.42 8.12
N HIS A 264 8.03 9.83 8.83
CA HIS A 264 8.03 11.02 9.68
C HIS A 264 8.41 10.73 11.14
N THR A 265 8.70 9.47 11.48
CA THR A 265 9.10 9.07 12.84
C THR A 265 10.50 8.44 12.81
N PRO A 266 11.58 9.23 12.67
CA PRO A 266 12.95 8.73 12.63
C PRO A 266 13.32 7.86 13.83
N ALA A 267 12.80 8.20 15.02
CA ALA A 267 13.03 7.44 16.24
C ALA A 267 12.55 5.99 16.16
N PHE A 268 11.47 5.72 15.42
CA PHE A 268 10.99 4.36 15.16
C PHE A 268 12.00 3.56 14.32
N ALA A 269 12.46 4.13 13.22
CA ALA A 269 13.45 3.52 12.34
C ALA A 269 14.79 3.28 13.06
N ASP A 270 15.25 4.24 13.89
CA ASP A 270 16.46 4.10 14.69
C ASP A 270 16.36 2.98 15.74
N LYS A 271 15.20 2.86 16.41
CA LYS A 271 14.93 1.76 17.34
C LYS A 271 14.93 0.42 16.61
N LEU A 272 14.24 0.34 15.45
CA LEU A 272 14.08 -0.87 14.65
C LEU A 272 15.44 -1.39 14.16
N PHE A 273 16.19 -0.57 13.43
CA PHE A 273 17.50 -0.98 12.90
C PHE A 273 18.59 -1.06 13.98
N GLY A 274 18.38 -0.37 15.11
CA GLY A 274 19.22 -0.49 16.29
C GLY A 274 19.27 -1.91 16.85
N ILE A 275 18.20 -2.71 16.69
CA ILE A 275 18.15 -4.12 17.10
C ILE A 275 19.21 -4.93 16.35
N ILE A 276 19.33 -4.74 15.03
CA ILE A 276 20.34 -5.39 14.19
C ILE A 276 21.75 -4.90 14.56
N ARG A 277 21.97 -3.58 14.62
CA ARG A 277 23.29 -3.00 14.91
C ARG A 277 23.84 -3.37 16.28
N ARG A 278 22.96 -3.58 17.26
CA ARG A 278 23.38 -4.00 18.64
C ARG A 278 23.43 -5.51 18.81
N HIS A 279 23.15 -6.31 17.75
CA HIS A 279 23.09 -7.76 17.80
C HIS A 279 22.23 -8.27 18.98
N GLU A 280 21.00 -7.72 19.08
CA GLU A 280 20.05 -8.13 20.11
C GLU A 280 19.61 -9.60 19.91
N ASN A 281 18.59 -10.03 20.67
CA ASN A 281 18.05 -11.39 20.59
C ASN A 281 17.73 -11.79 19.13
N PRO A 282 18.19 -12.97 18.67
CA PRO A 282 17.96 -13.50 17.32
C PRO A 282 16.48 -13.48 16.88
N LYS A 283 15.54 -13.73 17.80
CA LYS A 283 14.11 -13.63 17.50
C LYS A 283 13.71 -12.22 17.11
N LYS A 284 14.17 -11.19 17.82
CA LYS A 284 13.91 -9.80 17.48
C LYS A 284 14.56 -9.40 16.16
N MET A 285 15.81 -9.84 15.91
CA MET A 285 16.49 -9.58 14.64
C MET A 285 15.75 -10.22 13.47
N HIS A 286 15.26 -11.47 13.63
CA HIS A 286 14.40 -12.11 12.63
C HIS A 286 13.10 -11.30 12.40
N GLY A 287 12.48 -10.80 13.47
CA GLY A 287 11.32 -9.92 13.38
C GLY A 287 11.58 -8.65 12.57
N VAL A 288 12.74 -8.00 12.75
CA VAL A 288 13.15 -6.84 11.94
C VAL A 288 13.24 -7.22 10.45
N VAL A 289 13.82 -8.37 10.13
CA VAL A 289 13.90 -8.86 8.73
C VAL A 289 12.50 -9.04 8.14
N GLN A 290 11.58 -9.67 8.88
CA GLN A 290 10.20 -9.85 8.42
C GLN A 290 9.46 -8.52 8.27
N PHE A 291 9.67 -7.57 9.19
CA PHE A 291 9.12 -6.23 9.08
C PHE A 291 9.57 -5.53 7.80
N VAL A 292 10.87 -5.52 7.53
CA VAL A 292 11.43 -4.91 6.32
C VAL A 292 10.88 -5.58 5.06
N ARG A 293 10.80 -6.91 5.04
CA ARG A 293 10.21 -7.67 3.93
C ARG A 293 8.75 -7.25 3.68
N GLN A 294 7.95 -7.15 4.73
CA GLN A 294 6.55 -6.69 4.63
C GLN A 294 6.47 -5.23 4.15
N TYR A 295 7.36 -4.36 4.64
CA TYR A 295 7.44 -2.99 4.20
C TYR A 295 7.74 -2.85 2.71
N PHE A 296 8.65 -3.65 2.17
CA PHE A 296 8.93 -3.71 0.73
C PHE A 296 7.70 -4.17 -0.07
N ALA A 297 7.02 -5.22 0.41
CA ALA A 297 5.80 -5.72 -0.23
C ALA A 297 4.67 -4.67 -0.22
N MET A 298 4.47 -3.98 0.90
CA MET A 298 3.46 -2.95 1.10
C MET A 298 3.68 -1.74 0.17
N THR A 299 4.93 -1.31 0.01
CA THR A 299 5.27 -0.12 -0.78
C THR A 299 5.38 -0.37 -2.29
N LYS A 300 5.31 -1.63 -2.72
CA LYS A 300 5.50 -2.03 -4.14
C LYS A 300 4.59 -1.28 -5.11
N ASN A 301 3.36 -1.00 -4.70
CA ASN A 301 2.34 -0.34 -5.54
C ASN A 301 2.36 1.20 -5.44
N PHE A 302 3.29 1.78 -4.69
CA PHE A 302 3.39 3.24 -4.58
C PHE A 302 4.04 3.85 -5.82
N PRO A 303 3.74 5.13 -6.12
CA PRO A 303 4.46 5.87 -7.16
C PRO A 303 5.97 5.83 -6.93
N VAL A 304 6.74 5.67 -8.01
CA VAL A 304 8.21 5.48 -7.93
C VAL A 304 8.89 6.58 -7.11
N ALA A 305 8.57 7.84 -7.37
CA ALA A 305 9.20 8.98 -6.68
C ALA A 305 8.95 8.94 -5.15
N TYR A 306 7.73 8.59 -4.74
CA TYR A 306 7.37 8.47 -3.31
C TYR A 306 8.13 7.31 -2.66
N ARG A 307 8.14 6.15 -3.30
CA ARG A 307 8.84 4.95 -2.83
C ARG A 307 10.35 5.19 -2.68
N LEU A 308 10.99 5.86 -3.65
CA LEU A 308 12.40 6.25 -3.55
C LEU A 308 12.67 7.13 -2.33
N GLY A 309 11.79 8.10 -2.05
CA GLY A 309 11.91 8.95 -0.85
C GLY A 309 11.87 8.14 0.44
N LEU A 310 10.95 7.17 0.54
CA LEU A 310 10.82 6.28 1.69
C LEU A 310 12.08 5.43 1.91
N PHE A 311 12.61 4.81 0.87
CA PHE A 311 13.81 3.96 1.00
C PHE A 311 15.08 4.76 1.31
N ARG A 312 15.23 5.96 0.73
CA ARG A 312 16.35 6.86 1.06
C ARG A 312 16.28 7.30 2.52
N SER A 313 15.10 7.59 3.05
CA SER A 313 14.93 7.89 4.48
C SER A 313 15.34 6.70 5.35
N LEU A 314 14.84 5.49 5.08
CA LEU A 314 15.19 4.31 5.86
C LEU A 314 16.68 3.95 5.77
N SER A 315 17.33 4.20 4.62
CA SER A 315 18.77 3.95 4.47
C SER A 315 19.61 4.80 5.40
N GLN A 316 19.22 6.05 5.65
CA GLN A 316 19.88 6.95 6.59
C GLN A 316 19.82 6.43 8.05
N HIS A 317 18.80 5.62 8.38
CA HIS A 317 18.61 5.04 9.71
C HIS A 317 19.17 3.63 9.87
N GLY A 318 19.71 3.03 8.78
CA GLY A 318 20.44 1.76 8.86
C GLY A 318 19.76 0.57 8.21
N LEU A 319 18.90 0.78 7.20
CA LEU A 319 18.26 -0.28 6.43
C LEU A 319 19.27 -1.30 5.88
N PHE A 320 20.43 -0.85 5.41
CA PHE A 320 21.45 -1.73 4.82
C PHE A 320 22.04 -2.74 5.80
N ALA A 321 22.05 -2.44 7.10
CA ALA A 321 22.48 -3.41 8.12
C ALA A 321 21.61 -4.68 8.13
N VAL A 322 20.36 -4.60 7.66
CA VAL A 322 19.47 -5.77 7.53
C VAL A 322 19.95 -6.69 6.41
N PHE A 323 20.40 -6.14 5.28
CA PHE A 323 20.95 -6.92 4.18
C PHE A 323 22.27 -7.60 4.56
N GLU A 324 23.15 -6.88 5.23
CA GLU A 324 24.41 -7.42 5.73
C GLU A 324 24.18 -8.54 6.74
N TYR A 325 23.30 -8.30 7.71
CA TYR A 325 22.92 -9.31 8.68
C TYR A 325 22.37 -10.58 8.01
N THR A 326 21.43 -10.45 7.08
CA THR A 326 20.78 -11.61 6.45
C THR A 326 21.75 -12.42 5.57
N LEU A 327 22.59 -11.74 4.80
CA LEU A 327 23.55 -12.40 3.91
C LEU A 327 24.67 -13.15 4.67
N GLN A 328 24.96 -12.77 5.93
CA GLN A 328 25.95 -13.45 6.78
C GLN A 328 25.40 -14.66 7.52
N GLN A 329 24.07 -14.88 7.52
CA GLN A 329 23.48 -15.97 8.31
C GLN A 329 23.78 -17.36 7.74
N GLY A 330 23.87 -18.35 8.61
CA GLY A 330 23.94 -19.76 8.22
C GLY A 330 22.61 -20.30 7.66
N ASP A 331 21.47 -19.67 8.03
CA ASP A 331 20.16 -20.07 7.56
C ASP A 331 19.93 -19.64 6.10
N ARG A 332 19.72 -20.64 5.23
CA ARG A 332 19.43 -20.43 3.80
C ARG A 332 18.19 -19.56 3.57
N ALA A 333 17.12 -19.78 4.33
CA ALA A 333 15.88 -19.05 4.13
C ALA A 333 16.06 -17.53 4.39
N LEU A 334 16.80 -17.18 5.45
CA LEU A 334 17.14 -15.78 5.74
C LEU A 334 18.03 -15.16 4.66
N ARG A 335 19.03 -15.89 4.14
CA ARG A 335 19.87 -15.37 3.05
C ARG A 335 19.09 -15.12 1.77
N VAL A 336 18.17 -16.03 1.39
CA VAL A 336 17.31 -15.83 0.22
C VAL A 336 16.45 -14.58 0.40
N VAL A 337 15.79 -14.41 1.55
CA VAL A 337 14.98 -13.22 1.84
C VAL A 337 15.82 -11.94 1.77
N GLY A 338 17.03 -11.95 2.31
CA GLY A 338 17.94 -10.80 2.26
C GLY A 338 18.38 -10.47 0.83
N ALA A 339 18.72 -11.48 0.04
CA ALA A 339 19.10 -11.33 -1.36
C ALA A 339 17.95 -10.78 -2.21
N ASP A 340 16.71 -11.28 -2.03
CA ASP A 340 15.52 -10.79 -2.73
C ASP A 340 15.19 -9.33 -2.39
N MET A 341 15.31 -8.95 -1.10
CA MET A 341 15.12 -7.56 -0.68
C MET A 341 16.19 -6.64 -1.28
N LEU A 342 17.45 -7.08 -1.30
CA LEU A 342 18.54 -6.32 -1.91
C LEU A 342 18.31 -6.15 -3.43
N MET A 343 17.89 -7.19 -4.13
CA MET A 343 17.50 -7.09 -5.54
C MET A 343 16.37 -6.09 -5.76
N SER A 344 15.33 -6.16 -4.95
CA SER A 344 14.23 -5.19 -5.02
C SER A 344 14.70 -3.76 -4.80
N MET A 345 15.71 -3.56 -3.97
CA MET A 345 16.32 -2.25 -3.76
C MET A 345 17.16 -1.79 -4.95
N LEU A 346 17.97 -2.67 -5.52
CA LEU A 346 18.79 -2.40 -6.71
C LEU A 346 17.94 -2.04 -7.94
N ASP A 347 16.84 -2.74 -8.13
CA ASP A 347 15.89 -2.46 -9.22
C ASP A 347 15.22 -1.08 -9.09
N GLN A 348 15.11 -0.56 -7.87
CA GLN A 348 14.47 0.72 -7.59
C GLN A 348 15.45 1.88 -7.56
N ASP A 349 16.55 1.75 -6.83
CA ASP A 349 17.56 2.80 -6.66
C ASP A 349 18.96 2.22 -6.51
N ARG A 350 19.55 1.80 -7.64
CA ARG A 350 20.93 1.29 -7.66
C ARG A 350 21.97 2.32 -7.22
N MET A 351 21.66 3.62 -7.42
CA MET A 351 22.58 4.70 -7.03
C MET A 351 22.68 4.78 -5.49
N LEU A 352 21.57 4.64 -4.80
CA LEU A 352 21.57 4.58 -3.33
C LEU A 352 22.41 3.41 -2.79
N VAL A 353 22.35 2.24 -3.46
CA VAL A 353 23.14 1.07 -3.06
C VAL A 353 24.63 1.30 -3.34
N ARG A 354 24.98 1.87 -4.50
CA ARG A 354 26.37 2.23 -4.84
C ARG A 354 26.96 3.26 -3.87
N SER A 355 26.20 4.32 -3.58
CA SER A 355 26.60 5.36 -2.61
C SER A 355 26.90 4.75 -1.25
N TYR A 356 26.01 3.87 -0.75
CA TYR A 356 26.23 3.15 0.50
C TYR A 356 27.53 2.33 0.47
N MET A 357 27.81 1.59 -0.59
CA MET A 357 29.04 0.78 -0.73
C MET A 357 30.31 1.65 -0.80
N LEU A 358 30.25 2.81 -1.44
CA LEU A 358 31.34 3.79 -1.45
C LEU A 358 31.61 4.35 -0.05
N ASP A 359 30.56 4.68 0.69
CA ASP A 359 30.66 5.16 2.08
C ASP A 359 31.29 4.09 2.98
N GLN A 360 30.91 2.83 2.82
CA GLN A 360 31.53 1.72 3.54
C GLN A 360 33.03 1.60 3.29
N GLN A 361 33.45 1.73 2.04
CA GLN A 361 34.87 1.62 1.69
C GLN A 361 35.70 2.76 2.29
N SER A 362 35.11 3.93 2.47
CA SER A 362 35.78 5.09 3.08
C SER A 362 36.00 4.94 4.59
N GLN A 363 35.26 4.04 5.25
CA GLN A 363 35.33 3.75 6.68
C GLN A 363 36.17 2.48 6.90
N ALA A 364 37.03 2.47 7.91
CA ALA A 364 37.80 1.26 8.27
C ALA A 364 36.89 0.25 8.99
N HIS A 365 36.21 -0.60 8.24
CA HIS A 365 35.35 -1.64 8.78
C HIS A 365 36.14 -2.90 9.15
N LYS A 366 35.73 -3.54 10.27
CA LYS A 366 36.21 -4.86 10.68
C LYS A 366 35.39 -6.02 10.12
N GLU A 367 34.19 -5.74 9.67
CA GLU A 367 33.23 -6.71 9.13
C GLU A 367 33.26 -6.68 7.60
N PRO A 368 32.85 -7.75 6.91
CA PRO A 368 32.79 -7.76 5.45
C PRO A 368 31.78 -6.72 4.96
N THR A 369 32.16 -5.95 3.95
CA THR A 369 31.29 -4.96 3.31
C THR A 369 30.15 -5.65 2.54
N LEU A 370 29.05 -4.92 2.27
CA LEU A 370 27.92 -5.45 1.50
C LEU A 370 28.37 -6.00 0.14
N LEU A 371 29.32 -5.30 -0.54
CA LEU A 371 29.87 -5.75 -1.80
C LEU A 371 30.65 -7.07 -1.66
N GLU A 372 31.44 -7.22 -0.60
CA GLU A 372 32.14 -8.48 -0.31
C GLU A 372 31.19 -9.64 -0.03
N LEU A 373 30.07 -9.38 0.68
CA LEU A 373 29.04 -10.38 0.93
C LEU A 373 28.37 -10.85 -0.37
N ILE A 374 28.09 -9.94 -1.28
CA ILE A 374 27.56 -10.30 -2.61
C ILE A 374 28.55 -11.16 -3.39
N ILE A 375 29.85 -10.81 -3.38
CA ILE A 375 30.90 -11.58 -4.05
C ILE A 375 31.05 -12.97 -3.39
N GLN A 376 30.98 -13.07 -2.08
CA GLN A 376 31.00 -14.35 -1.36
C GLN A 376 29.80 -15.22 -1.71
N GLY A 377 28.60 -14.64 -1.76
CA GLY A 377 27.37 -15.34 -2.18
C GLY A 377 27.46 -15.83 -3.62
N LEU A 378 28.09 -15.07 -4.52
CA LEU A 378 28.30 -15.47 -5.90
C LEU A 378 29.27 -16.67 -6.05
N GLN A 379 30.34 -16.68 -5.26
CA GLN A 379 31.46 -17.61 -5.44
C GLN A 379 31.38 -18.87 -4.58
N GLY A 380 30.81 -18.77 -3.39
CA GLY A 380 30.95 -19.79 -2.34
C GLY A 380 29.63 -20.32 -1.77
N ASP A 381 28.49 -19.79 -2.16
CA ASP A 381 27.23 -20.26 -1.63
C ASP A 381 26.79 -21.59 -2.29
N GLU A 382 26.37 -22.56 -1.48
CA GLU A 382 25.85 -23.85 -1.98
C GLU A 382 24.44 -23.74 -2.57
N CYS A 383 23.77 -22.58 -2.37
CA CYS A 383 22.40 -22.34 -2.84
C CYS A 383 22.41 -21.69 -4.24
N PRO A 384 21.93 -22.37 -5.30
CA PRO A 384 21.91 -21.82 -6.65
C PRO A 384 21.07 -20.53 -6.79
N GLU A 385 20.02 -20.38 -5.98
CA GLU A 385 19.16 -19.18 -5.95
C GLU A 385 19.96 -17.96 -5.50
N ILE A 386 20.72 -18.10 -4.41
CA ILE A 386 21.57 -17.01 -3.89
C ILE A 386 22.66 -16.65 -4.88
N GLN A 387 23.33 -17.66 -5.47
CA GLN A 387 24.33 -17.44 -6.51
C GLN A 387 23.74 -16.67 -7.71
N HIS A 388 22.53 -17.03 -8.14
CA HIS A 388 21.85 -16.37 -9.24
C HIS A 388 21.53 -14.93 -8.88
N THR A 389 20.93 -14.68 -7.71
CA THR A 389 20.54 -13.34 -7.23
C THR A 389 21.78 -12.46 -7.05
N CYS A 390 22.86 -12.97 -6.46
CA CYS A 390 24.14 -12.24 -6.33
C CYS A 390 24.77 -11.93 -7.69
N ARG A 391 24.63 -12.82 -8.68
CA ARG A 391 25.10 -12.56 -10.06
C ARG A 391 24.32 -11.42 -10.70
N GLU A 392 23.01 -11.42 -10.59
CA GLU A 392 22.17 -10.35 -11.11
C GLU A 392 22.42 -9.02 -10.39
N ALA A 393 22.61 -9.07 -9.06
CA ALA A 393 22.99 -7.90 -8.27
C ALA A 393 24.30 -7.29 -8.78
N MET A 394 25.33 -8.11 -8.99
CA MET A 394 26.61 -7.66 -9.56
C MET A 394 26.45 -7.09 -10.98
N ARG A 395 25.62 -7.73 -11.81
CA ARG A 395 25.34 -7.24 -13.17
C ARG A 395 24.73 -5.84 -13.13
N ILE A 396 23.72 -5.60 -12.28
CA ILE A 396 23.06 -4.29 -12.12
C ILE A 396 24.04 -3.26 -11.54
N LEU A 397 24.83 -3.64 -10.56
CA LEU A 397 25.83 -2.77 -9.93
C LEU A 397 26.94 -2.33 -10.90
N LEU A 398 27.36 -3.19 -11.82
CA LEU A 398 28.42 -2.90 -12.81
C LEU A 398 27.86 -2.31 -14.11
N ASP A 399 26.55 -2.26 -14.30
CA ASP A 399 25.94 -1.70 -15.50
C ASP A 399 26.14 -0.19 -15.56
N THR A 400 26.79 0.28 -16.63
CA THR A 400 27.03 1.71 -16.88
C THR A 400 25.88 2.41 -17.59
N VAL A 401 24.97 1.62 -18.18
CA VAL A 401 23.80 2.18 -18.88
C VAL A 401 22.77 2.61 -17.86
N GLY A 402 22.50 3.91 -17.81
CA GLY A 402 21.40 4.46 -16.99
C GLY A 402 20.05 3.83 -17.35
N PRO A 403 19.06 3.75 -16.44
CA PRO A 403 17.71 3.36 -16.83
C PRO A 403 17.24 4.27 -17.97
N PRO A 404 16.50 3.73 -18.97
CA PRO A 404 15.99 4.54 -20.07
C PRO A 404 15.18 5.71 -19.50
N PHE A 405 15.53 6.89 -19.96
CA PHE A 405 15.02 8.20 -19.51
C PHE A 405 13.56 8.40 -19.99
N GLU A 406 12.59 7.70 -19.44
CA GLU A 406 11.19 7.83 -19.88
C GLU A 406 10.32 8.81 -19.07
N SER A 407 10.82 9.51 -18.06
CA SER A 407 9.96 10.35 -17.22
C SER A 407 10.60 11.51 -16.46
N MET A 408 11.64 12.16 -16.93
CA MET A 408 12.14 13.36 -16.25
C MET A 408 12.03 14.64 -17.11
N ASP A 409 11.50 15.69 -16.49
CA ASP A 409 11.31 17.03 -17.08
C ASP A 409 12.67 17.68 -17.42
N MET A 410 12.85 18.10 -18.66
CA MET A 410 14.12 18.52 -19.29
C MET A 410 14.85 19.74 -18.70
N SER A 411 14.42 20.30 -17.56
CA SER A 411 14.99 21.57 -17.06
C SER A 411 15.79 21.52 -15.75
N THR A 412 15.76 20.38 -15.03
CA THR A 412 16.53 20.21 -13.78
C THR A 412 17.69 19.20 -13.93
N ASP A 413 17.91 18.66 -15.12
CA ASP A 413 18.54 17.37 -15.36
C ASP A 413 20.03 17.39 -15.68
N LEU A 414 20.60 18.50 -16.09
CA LEU A 414 22.03 18.53 -16.44
C LEU A 414 22.93 18.34 -15.21
N MET A 415 22.50 18.81 -14.03
CA MET A 415 23.28 18.64 -12.81
C MET A 415 23.07 17.24 -12.17
N ALA A 416 21.88 16.69 -12.25
CA ALA A 416 21.58 15.34 -11.74
C ALA A 416 22.25 14.26 -12.60
N GLY A 417 22.28 14.42 -13.92
CA GLY A 417 22.96 13.52 -14.84
C GLY A 417 24.48 13.46 -14.59
N THR A 418 25.12 14.61 -14.42
CA THR A 418 26.56 14.67 -14.15
C THR A 418 26.94 14.11 -12.77
N MET A 419 26.09 14.24 -11.77
CA MET A 419 26.31 13.62 -10.45
C MET A 419 26.17 12.10 -10.51
N ALA A 420 25.18 11.59 -11.22
CA ALA A 420 24.96 10.15 -11.38
C ALA A 420 26.10 9.48 -12.19
N GLU A 421 26.61 10.15 -13.24
CA GLU A 421 27.76 9.67 -13.98
C GLU A 421 29.01 9.61 -13.09
N LYS A 422 29.30 10.67 -12.35
CA LYS A 422 30.45 10.71 -11.44
C LYS A 422 30.37 9.62 -10.35
N GLU A 423 29.22 9.42 -9.74
CA GLU A 423 29.04 8.37 -8.72
C GLU A 423 29.18 6.98 -9.31
N THR A 424 28.76 6.78 -10.57
CA THR A 424 28.98 5.54 -11.33
C THR A 424 30.49 5.31 -11.56
N ASP A 425 31.23 6.31 -12.00
CA ASP A 425 32.65 6.23 -12.24
C ASP A 425 33.44 5.99 -10.95
N ASP A 426 33.06 6.68 -9.86
CA ASP A 426 33.69 6.50 -8.54
C ASP A 426 33.43 5.07 -8.00
N PHE A 427 32.22 4.52 -8.17
CA PHE A 427 31.92 3.14 -7.78
C PHE A 427 32.69 2.11 -8.61
N LEU A 428 32.74 2.27 -9.92
CA LEU A 428 33.50 1.37 -10.82
C LEU A 428 35.00 1.44 -10.54
N GLY A 429 35.54 2.64 -10.32
CA GLY A 429 36.94 2.82 -9.93
C GLY A 429 37.23 2.04 -8.62
N MET A 430 36.44 2.24 -7.60
CA MET A 430 36.56 1.53 -6.33
C MET A 430 36.46 0.00 -6.52
N PHE A 431 35.48 -0.48 -7.30
CA PHE A 431 35.33 -1.89 -7.58
C PHE A 431 36.54 -2.51 -8.26
N TYR A 432 37.06 -1.87 -9.35
CA TYR A 432 38.21 -2.38 -10.09
C TYR A 432 39.48 -2.35 -9.24
N ASP A 433 39.68 -1.32 -8.42
CA ASP A 433 40.85 -1.19 -7.58
C ASP A 433 40.89 -2.15 -6.40
N THR A 434 39.71 -2.55 -5.85
CA THR A 434 39.67 -3.26 -4.57
C THR A 434 39.05 -4.67 -4.64
N GLN A 435 38.07 -4.92 -5.53
CA GLN A 435 37.27 -6.14 -5.52
C GLN A 435 37.36 -6.99 -6.80
N ALA A 436 37.82 -6.43 -7.92
CA ALA A 436 37.85 -7.15 -9.21
C ALA A 436 38.75 -8.39 -9.15
N GLU A 437 39.94 -8.30 -8.53
CA GLU A 437 40.86 -9.43 -8.37
C GLU A 437 40.21 -10.54 -7.56
N ARG A 438 39.49 -10.18 -6.51
CA ARG A 438 38.74 -11.13 -5.62
C ARG A 438 37.62 -11.84 -6.37
N LEU A 439 36.88 -11.09 -7.20
CA LEU A 439 35.83 -11.66 -8.05
C LEU A 439 36.42 -12.64 -9.08
N LEU A 440 37.59 -12.34 -9.67
CA LEU A 440 38.22 -13.15 -10.67
C LEU A 440 39.12 -14.26 -10.12
N ALA A 441 39.37 -14.30 -8.80
CA ALA A 441 40.24 -15.28 -8.16
C ALA A 441 39.92 -16.76 -8.52
N PRO A 442 38.65 -17.21 -8.64
CA PRO A 442 38.36 -18.58 -9.09
C PRO A 442 38.84 -18.89 -10.52
N LEU A 443 38.77 -17.89 -11.42
CA LEU A 443 39.22 -18.03 -12.81
C LEU A 443 40.75 -18.02 -12.91
N LEU A 444 41.42 -17.20 -12.10
CA LEU A 444 42.89 -17.13 -12.06
C LEU A 444 43.52 -18.44 -11.54
N ARG A 445 42.79 -19.22 -10.74
CA ARG A 445 43.23 -20.54 -10.27
C ARG A 445 43.06 -21.66 -11.31
N LEU A 446 42.29 -21.40 -12.39
CA LEU A 446 42.07 -22.37 -13.48
C LEU A 446 43.10 -22.21 -14.63
N THR A 447 43.91 -21.16 -14.60
CA THR A 447 45.02 -21.01 -15.56
C THR A 447 46.19 -21.87 -15.08
N PRO A 448 46.70 -22.80 -15.94
CA PRO A 448 47.79 -23.73 -15.58
C PRO A 448 49.12 -23.01 -15.33
#